data_fc9bd8d974ed7a695bb79675410aa2c8
#
_entry.id   fc9bd8d974ed7a695bb79675410aa2c8
#
_cell.length_a   1.000
_cell.length_b   1.000
_cell.length_c   1.000
_cell.angle_alpha   90.00
_cell.angle_beta   90.00
_cell.angle_gamma   90.00
#
_symmetry.space_group_name_H-M   'P 1'
#
loop_
_entity.id
_entity.type
_entity.pdbx_description
1 polymer ?
#
loop_
_entity_poly.entity_id
_entity_poly.type
_entity_poly.pdbx_seq_one_letter_code
_entity_poly.pdbx_strand_id
1 'polypeptide(L)'
;MTFLYPELLWFLFLLLIPLIIHLFDFRKTIKAYFPHIRILREISEKTKREQTLKRWILFAIRFLAFAFIILAFCMPVRKNEISNISNGDKLLIAIDNSLSMRYQSGSYTLLQQAKNSAKEAINNQSASTLIGIMPLSSTIKPNFHLKNESLQFIDSISYIPSFIDQYKTIFHTLNNSTAKSIIIFSDFQKSDFPSDFFQLLDSINANIYLMPIESPKINNISIDSVFLGSPVVVKNSQGSLYVKINNNSNIAEDGVKIEVYLNNTSV
;
A
#
# COMPACT_ATOMS: atom_id res chain seq x y z
N MET A 1 -4.72 7.33 15.24
CA MET A 1 -3.73 7.89 14.33
C MET A 1 -2.41 7.22 14.62
N THR A 2 -1.80 6.61 13.63
CA THR A 2 -0.46 6.02 13.71
C THR A 2 0.46 6.78 12.77
N PHE A 3 1.74 6.90 13.13
CA PHE A 3 2.74 7.51 12.26
C PHE A 3 3.42 6.41 11.45
N LEU A 4 3.61 6.62 10.16
CA LEU A 4 4.31 5.67 9.30
C LEU A 4 5.80 5.56 9.67
N TYR A 5 6.38 6.68 10.10
CA TYR A 5 7.78 6.77 10.54
C TYR A 5 7.86 7.36 11.96
N PRO A 6 7.54 6.58 13.01
CA PRO A 6 7.57 7.06 14.40
C PRO A 6 8.97 7.45 14.86
N GLU A 7 10.01 6.90 14.24
CA GLU A 7 11.41 7.21 14.56
C GLU A 7 11.75 8.69 14.30
N LEU A 8 11.08 9.32 13.33
CA LEU A 8 11.28 10.74 13.03
C LEU A 8 10.75 11.68 14.12
N LEU A 9 9.94 11.19 15.06
CA LEU A 9 9.52 11.97 16.23
C LEU A 9 10.71 12.40 17.13
N TRP A 10 11.84 11.69 17.08
CA TRP A 10 13.05 12.10 17.77
C TRP A 10 13.57 13.46 17.29
N PHE A 11 13.29 13.85 16.05
CA PHE A 11 13.62 15.20 15.56
C PHE A 11 12.84 16.33 16.26
N LEU A 12 11.79 16.01 17.03
CA LEU A 12 11.15 17.00 17.90
C LEU A 12 12.12 17.62 18.94
N PHE A 13 13.17 16.87 19.34
CA PHE A 13 14.22 17.42 20.18
C PHE A 13 15.00 18.56 19.50
N LEU A 14 15.00 18.62 18.16
CA LEU A 14 15.61 19.74 17.42
C LEU A 14 14.91 21.08 17.70
N LEU A 15 13.64 21.04 18.12
CA LEU A 15 12.88 22.23 18.54
C LEU A 15 13.45 22.89 19.79
N LEU A 16 14.28 22.18 20.58
CA LEU A 16 15.00 22.79 21.71
C LEU A 16 16.01 23.84 21.23
N ILE A 17 16.56 23.75 20.02
CA ILE A 17 17.55 24.69 19.49
C ILE A 17 16.94 26.11 19.37
N PRO A 18 15.84 26.35 18.66
CA PRO A 18 15.21 27.66 18.57
C PRO A 18 14.71 28.16 19.95
N LEU A 19 14.30 27.24 20.84
CA LEU A 19 13.91 27.57 22.19
C LEU A 19 15.09 28.13 23.01
N ILE A 20 16.24 27.45 22.97
CA ILE A 20 17.46 27.87 23.66
C ILE A 20 17.94 29.23 23.11
N ILE A 21 17.96 29.39 21.76
CA ILE A 21 18.35 30.64 21.12
C ILE A 21 17.42 31.79 21.54
N HIS A 22 16.13 31.52 21.75
CA HIS A 22 15.17 32.54 22.18
C HIS A 22 15.29 32.88 23.66
N LEU A 23 15.59 31.91 24.53
CA LEU A 23 15.79 32.13 25.99
C LEU A 23 17.09 32.87 26.28
N PHE A 24 18.16 32.54 25.53
CA PHE A 24 19.45 33.20 25.67
C PHE A 24 19.53 34.38 24.70
N ASP A 25 19.27 35.60 25.21
CA ASP A 25 19.38 36.83 24.41
C ASP A 25 20.88 37.15 24.20
N PHE A 26 21.49 36.59 23.18
CA PHE A 26 22.92 36.75 22.82
C PHE A 26 23.26 38.16 22.30
N ARG A 27 22.46 39.17 22.61
CA ARG A 27 22.71 40.52 22.13
C ARG A 27 23.75 41.21 23.01
N LYS A 28 24.83 41.63 22.39
CA LYS A 28 25.78 42.55 23.00
C LYS A 28 25.12 43.92 23.14
N THR A 29 24.91 44.35 24.35
CA THR A 29 24.44 45.71 24.66
C THR A 29 25.61 46.69 24.54
N ILE A 30 25.50 47.67 23.63
CA ILE A 30 26.42 48.76 23.53
C ILE A 30 25.88 49.90 24.44
N LYS A 31 26.67 50.31 25.41
CA LYS A 31 26.30 51.42 26.27
C LYS A 31 26.56 52.71 25.52
N ALA A 32 25.50 53.47 25.19
CA ALA A 32 25.57 54.82 24.64
C ALA A 32 25.08 55.81 25.69
N TYR A 33 25.88 56.81 25.97
CA TYR A 33 25.53 57.85 26.93
C TYR A 33 24.78 58.99 26.25
N PHE A 34 23.52 59.21 26.63
CA PHE A 34 22.70 60.32 26.12
C PHE A 34 22.36 61.31 27.22
N PRO A 35 22.50 62.67 26.99
CA PRO A 35 22.28 63.69 28.00
C PRO A 35 20.81 63.89 28.39
N HIS A 36 19.83 63.51 27.60
CA HIS A 36 18.39 63.67 27.85
C HIS A 36 17.62 62.35 27.98
N ILE A 37 17.71 61.74 29.15
CA ILE A 37 17.15 60.39 29.41
C ILE A 37 15.62 60.41 29.55
N ARG A 38 14.99 61.52 29.92
CA ARG A 38 13.56 61.55 30.30
C ARG A 38 12.62 61.29 29.15
N ILE A 39 12.82 61.91 27.97
CA ILE A 39 12.01 61.75 26.78
C ILE A 39 12.25 60.35 26.15
N LEU A 40 13.50 59.90 26.18
CA LEU A 40 13.86 58.56 25.65
C LEU A 40 13.21 57.42 26.44
N ARG A 41 13.02 57.59 27.75
CA ARG A 41 12.44 56.56 28.64
C ARG A 41 10.97 56.30 28.34
N GLU A 42 10.20 57.35 28.11
CA GLU A 42 8.75 57.27 27.84
C GLU A 42 8.45 56.58 26.47
N ILE A 43 9.21 56.94 25.44
CA ILE A 43 9.13 56.30 24.11
C ILE A 43 9.66 54.88 24.15
N SER A 44 10.74 54.62 24.90
CA SER A 44 11.38 53.31 25.02
C SER A 44 10.48 52.27 25.71
N GLU A 45 9.66 52.64 26.68
CA GLU A 45 8.78 51.68 27.37
C GLU A 45 7.63 51.18 26.46
N LYS A 46 7.00 52.07 25.69
CA LYS A 46 5.99 51.67 24.68
C LYS A 46 6.60 50.78 23.59
N THR A 47 7.74 51.20 23.06
CA THR A 47 8.40 50.44 21.96
C THR A 47 8.94 49.08 22.43
N LYS A 48 9.43 48.96 23.65
CA LYS A 48 9.89 47.67 24.22
C LYS A 48 8.77 46.66 24.33
N ARG A 49 7.57 47.05 24.77
CA ARG A 49 6.43 46.15 24.88
C ARG A 49 5.99 45.61 23.53
N GLU A 50 5.90 46.49 22.54
CA GLU A 50 5.55 46.05 21.15
C GLU A 50 6.62 45.18 20.53
N GLN A 51 7.89 45.50 20.71
CA GLN A 51 9.00 44.67 20.19
C GLN A 51 9.07 43.33 20.88
N THR A 52 8.79 43.23 22.18
CA THR A 52 8.76 41.97 22.90
C THR A 52 7.62 41.07 22.38
N LEU A 53 6.44 41.66 22.15
CA LEU A 53 5.30 40.95 21.64
C LEU A 53 5.57 40.43 20.22
N LYS A 54 6.14 41.25 19.33
CA LYS A 54 6.56 40.83 17.96
C LYS A 54 7.59 39.71 18.00
N ARG A 55 8.54 39.72 18.91
CA ARG A 55 9.54 38.66 19.08
C ARG A 55 8.90 37.35 19.51
N TRP A 56 7.96 37.35 20.44
CA TRP A 56 7.24 36.15 20.85
C TRP A 56 6.38 35.59 19.76
N ILE A 57 5.71 36.44 18.99
CA ILE A 57 4.91 35.99 17.82
C ILE A 57 5.81 35.38 16.77
N LEU A 58 6.91 36.00 16.39
CA LEU A 58 7.88 35.46 15.42
C LEU A 58 8.50 34.16 15.91
N PHE A 59 8.78 34.01 17.18
CA PHE A 59 9.24 32.76 17.77
C PHE A 59 8.19 31.69 17.66
N ALA A 60 6.94 31.96 18.04
CA ALA A 60 5.84 31.02 17.97
C ALA A 60 5.61 30.51 16.53
N ILE A 61 5.62 31.43 15.54
CA ILE A 61 5.46 31.07 14.12
C ILE A 61 6.60 30.16 13.66
N ARG A 62 7.84 30.48 13.98
CA ARG A 62 8.99 29.64 13.60
C ARG A 62 8.94 28.28 14.26
N PHE A 63 8.66 28.25 15.55
CA PHE A 63 8.53 26.99 16.30
C PHE A 63 7.43 26.10 15.73
N LEU A 64 6.26 26.69 15.43
CA LEU A 64 5.14 25.98 14.83
C LEU A 64 5.47 25.48 13.42
N ALA A 65 6.14 26.29 12.60
CA ALA A 65 6.56 25.90 11.26
C ALA A 65 7.49 24.67 11.29
N PHE A 66 8.51 24.67 12.15
CA PHE A 66 9.38 23.51 12.32
C PHE A 66 8.63 22.28 12.83
N ALA A 67 7.72 22.47 13.81
CA ALA A 67 6.91 21.38 14.34
C ALA A 67 6.03 20.75 13.24
N PHE A 68 5.38 21.55 12.41
CA PHE A 68 4.57 21.05 11.32
C PHE A 68 5.39 20.35 10.23
N ILE A 69 6.59 20.84 9.92
CA ILE A 69 7.50 20.19 8.99
C ILE A 69 7.85 18.78 9.50
N ILE A 70 8.26 18.66 10.78
CA ILE A 70 8.58 17.37 11.38
C ILE A 70 7.36 16.43 11.35
N LEU A 71 6.18 16.93 11.74
CA LEU A 71 4.95 16.15 11.71
C LEU A 71 4.57 15.71 10.28
N ALA A 72 4.82 16.55 9.27
CA ALA A 72 4.58 16.19 7.88
C ALA A 72 5.48 15.03 7.42
N PHE A 73 6.75 15.03 7.83
CA PHE A 73 7.66 13.91 7.55
C PHE A 73 7.31 12.62 8.30
N CYS A 74 6.70 12.73 9.48
CA CYS A 74 6.21 11.56 10.24
C CYS A 74 5.02 10.85 9.56
N MET A 75 4.44 11.43 8.51
CA MET A 75 3.27 10.92 7.77
C MET A 75 2.20 10.36 8.72
N PRO A 76 1.36 11.22 9.33
CA PRO A 76 0.26 10.74 10.15
C PRO A 76 -0.77 10.05 9.27
N VAL A 77 -0.87 8.73 9.40
CA VAL A 77 -1.89 7.92 8.72
C VAL A 77 -3.04 7.63 9.69
N ARG A 78 -4.26 7.83 9.22
CA ARG A 78 -5.41 7.23 9.87
C ARG A 78 -5.33 5.74 9.61
N LYS A 79 -5.10 4.93 10.65
CA LYS A 79 -5.41 3.52 10.57
C LYS A 79 -6.92 3.47 10.35
N ASN A 80 -7.35 3.26 9.12
CA ASN A 80 -8.72 2.87 8.87
C ASN A 80 -8.84 1.49 9.51
N GLU A 81 -9.26 1.48 10.76
CA GLU A 81 -9.75 0.25 11.35
C GLU A 81 -10.96 -0.14 10.51
N ILE A 82 -10.87 -1.28 9.83
CA ILE A 82 -12.00 -1.97 9.19
C ILE A 82 -12.96 -2.44 10.30
N SER A 83 -13.04 -1.70 11.36
CA SER A 83 -13.57 -2.11 12.66
C SER A 83 -15.02 -1.69 12.90
N ASN A 84 -15.77 -1.20 11.92
CA ASN A 84 -17.17 -0.88 12.17
C ASN A 84 -18.05 -1.16 10.95
N ILE A 85 -18.05 -2.41 10.52
CA ILE A 85 -19.17 -2.92 9.75
C ILE A 85 -20.33 -3.01 10.73
N SER A 86 -21.38 -2.25 10.49
CA SER A 86 -22.55 -2.20 11.39
C SER A 86 -23.07 -3.60 11.68
N ASN A 87 -23.51 -3.83 12.91
CA ASN A 87 -24.08 -5.13 13.31
C ASN A 87 -25.17 -5.57 12.32
N GLY A 88 -24.99 -6.75 11.70
CA GLY A 88 -25.88 -7.31 10.70
C GLY A 88 -25.50 -7.02 9.25
N ASP A 89 -24.48 -6.22 8.98
CA ASP A 89 -23.99 -6.01 7.63
C ASP A 89 -23.16 -7.20 7.12
N LYS A 90 -23.19 -7.41 5.81
CA LYS A 90 -22.44 -8.46 5.15
C LYS A 90 -21.08 -7.93 4.72
N LEU A 91 -20.03 -8.67 5.07
CA LEU A 91 -18.66 -8.44 4.64
C LEU A 91 -18.27 -9.48 3.59
N LEU A 92 -17.74 -9.05 2.46
CA LEU A 92 -17.13 -9.94 1.48
C LEU A 92 -15.60 -9.78 1.53
N ILE A 93 -14.91 -10.88 1.66
CA ILE A 93 -13.45 -10.95 1.58
C ILE A 93 -13.07 -11.70 0.32
N ALA A 94 -12.41 -11.00 -0.58
CA ALA A 94 -11.90 -11.53 -1.83
C ALA A 94 -10.38 -11.72 -1.70
N ILE A 95 -9.90 -12.94 -1.94
CA ILE A 95 -8.49 -13.30 -1.80
C ILE A 95 -7.96 -13.72 -3.16
N ASP A 96 -6.91 -13.06 -3.61
CA ASP A 96 -6.19 -13.43 -4.81
C ASP A 96 -5.45 -14.75 -4.58
N ASN A 97 -5.73 -15.70 -5.45
CA ASN A 97 -5.11 -17.02 -5.43
C ASN A 97 -4.46 -17.37 -6.79
N SER A 98 -4.13 -16.34 -7.56
CA SER A 98 -3.37 -16.46 -8.81
C SER A 98 -1.97 -17.04 -8.56
N LEU A 99 -1.27 -17.43 -9.64
CA LEU A 99 0.07 -18.00 -9.55
C LEU A 99 1.10 -17.00 -8.98
N SER A 100 0.91 -15.71 -9.17
CA SER A 100 1.78 -14.68 -8.60
C SER A 100 1.81 -14.75 -7.08
N MET A 101 0.68 -15.08 -6.45
CA MET A 101 0.56 -15.22 -5.00
C MET A 101 1.33 -16.43 -4.43
N ARG A 102 1.89 -17.29 -5.27
CA ARG A 102 2.78 -18.38 -4.86
C ARG A 102 4.16 -17.89 -4.47
N TYR A 103 4.52 -16.67 -4.84
CA TYR A 103 5.83 -16.13 -4.52
C TYR A 103 6.07 -16.10 -3.02
N GLN A 104 7.30 -16.44 -2.62
CA GLN A 104 7.72 -16.48 -1.22
C GLN A 104 8.37 -15.14 -0.84
N SER A 105 7.77 -14.45 0.12
CA SER A 105 8.32 -13.24 0.73
C SER A 105 8.64 -13.52 2.21
N GLY A 106 9.92 -13.70 2.49
CA GLY A 106 10.38 -14.15 3.81
C GLY A 106 9.98 -15.60 4.09
N SER A 107 9.33 -15.82 5.23
CA SER A 107 8.93 -17.18 5.69
C SER A 107 7.59 -17.65 5.10
N TYR A 108 6.82 -16.78 4.46
CA TYR A 108 5.47 -17.08 3.98
C TYR A 108 5.31 -16.73 2.51
N THR A 109 4.43 -17.47 1.82
CA THR A 109 4.00 -17.07 0.48
C THR A 109 3.05 -15.88 0.56
N LEU A 110 2.90 -15.12 -0.53
CA LEU A 110 1.97 -13.98 -0.58
C LEU A 110 0.54 -14.43 -0.27
N LEU A 111 0.12 -15.59 -0.78
CA LEU A 111 -1.19 -16.17 -0.45
C LEU A 111 -1.33 -16.44 1.05
N GLN A 112 -0.27 -16.95 1.70
CA GLN A 112 -0.33 -17.21 3.14
C GLN A 112 -0.41 -15.89 3.93
N GLN A 113 0.27 -14.86 3.47
CA GLN A 113 0.16 -13.52 4.08
C GLN A 113 -1.25 -12.95 3.89
N ALA A 114 -1.82 -13.07 2.68
CA ALA A 114 -3.20 -12.66 2.40
C ALA A 114 -4.20 -13.39 3.30
N LYS A 115 -4.05 -14.72 3.46
CA LYS A 115 -4.89 -15.52 4.36
C LYS A 115 -4.79 -15.07 5.81
N ASN A 116 -3.57 -14.81 6.29
CA ASN A 116 -3.36 -14.35 7.67
C ASN A 116 -4.00 -12.97 7.90
N SER A 117 -3.82 -12.04 6.96
CA SER A 117 -4.45 -10.71 7.03
C SER A 117 -5.98 -10.79 6.94
N ALA A 118 -6.50 -11.70 6.11
CA ALA A 118 -7.94 -11.94 6.02
C ALA A 118 -8.51 -12.51 7.35
N LYS A 119 -7.80 -13.45 7.97
CA LYS A 119 -8.17 -13.99 9.29
C LYS A 119 -8.17 -12.90 10.36
N GLU A 120 -7.17 -12.01 10.34
CA GLU A 120 -7.12 -10.87 11.26
C GLU A 120 -8.31 -9.93 11.03
N ALA A 121 -8.62 -9.61 9.78
CA ALA A 121 -9.78 -8.79 9.43
C ALA A 121 -11.10 -9.42 9.94
N ILE A 122 -11.27 -10.73 9.79
CA ILE A 122 -12.43 -11.48 10.32
C ILE A 122 -12.47 -11.42 11.85
N ASN A 123 -11.31 -11.59 12.50
CA ASN A 123 -11.24 -11.60 13.96
C ASN A 123 -11.65 -10.26 14.58
N ASN A 124 -11.46 -9.19 13.87
CA ASN A 124 -11.85 -7.84 14.28
C ASN A 124 -13.35 -7.54 14.06
N GLN A 125 -14.12 -8.45 13.42
CA GLN A 125 -15.55 -8.26 13.20
C GLN A 125 -16.40 -8.77 14.37
N SER A 126 -17.60 -8.22 14.48
CA SER A 126 -18.62 -8.68 15.41
C SER A 126 -19.01 -10.15 15.13
N ALA A 127 -19.38 -10.90 16.18
CA ALA A 127 -19.83 -12.29 16.05
C ALA A 127 -21.09 -12.44 15.17
N SER A 128 -21.89 -11.39 15.05
CA SER A 128 -23.13 -11.35 14.24
C SER A 128 -22.91 -10.98 12.78
N THR A 129 -21.70 -10.57 12.38
CA THR A 129 -21.38 -10.21 11.01
C THR A 129 -21.36 -11.45 10.12
N LEU A 130 -22.10 -11.39 9.01
CA LEU A 130 -22.06 -12.43 8.00
C LEU A 130 -20.90 -12.18 7.05
N ILE A 131 -20.03 -13.16 6.88
CA ILE A 131 -18.79 -13.04 6.13
C ILE A 131 -18.81 -14.00 4.93
N GLY A 132 -18.70 -13.45 3.73
CA GLY A 132 -18.49 -14.20 2.50
C GLY A 132 -17.01 -14.23 2.16
N ILE A 133 -16.53 -15.39 1.73
CA ILE A 133 -15.17 -15.53 1.26
C ILE A 133 -15.18 -15.96 -0.20
N MET A 134 -14.38 -15.29 -1.02
CA MET A 134 -14.29 -15.55 -2.44
C MET A 134 -12.83 -15.57 -2.88
N PRO A 135 -12.31 -16.71 -3.40
CA PRO A 135 -11.10 -16.70 -4.20
C PRO A 135 -11.34 -15.89 -5.48
N LEU A 136 -10.44 -14.97 -5.83
CA LEU A 136 -10.63 -14.09 -7.00
C LEU A 136 -10.70 -14.86 -8.32
N SER A 137 -10.07 -16.03 -8.39
CA SER A 137 -10.18 -16.92 -9.57
C SER A 137 -11.51 -17.67 -9.67
N SER A 138 -12.38 -17.56 -8.67
CA SER A 138 -13.66 -18.28 -8.63
C SER A 138 -14.78 -17.50 -9.30
N THR A 139 -15.58 -18.21 -10.12
CA THR A 139 -16.83 -17.69 -10.69
C THR A 139 -18.04 -17.99 -9.80
N ILE A 140 -17.82 -18.66 -8.67
CA ILE A 140 -18.88 -19.10 -7.76
C ILE A 140 -19.30 -17.90 -6.89
N LYS A 141 -20.61 -17.70 -6.78
CA LYS A 141 -21.15 -16.67 -5.87
C LYS A 141 -20.72 -16.97 -4.43
N PRO A 142 -20.25 -15.93 -3.70
CA PRO A 142 -19.84 -16.12 -2.31
C PRO A 142 -21.05 -16.45 -1.44
N ASN A 143 -20.93 -17.50 -0.65
CA ASN A 143 -21.86 -17.80 0.42
C ASN A 143 -21.43 -17.05 1.70
N PHE A 144 -22.40 -16.55 2.44
CA PHE A 144 -22.15 -15.80 3.67
C PHE A 144 -22.37 -16.70 4.89
N HIS A 145 -21.37 -16.80 5.72
CA HIS A 145 -21.32 -17.65 6.90
C HIS A 145 -20.99 -16.84 8.15
N LEU A 146 -21.16 -17.44 9.30
CA LEU A 146 -20.66 -16.87 10.55
C LEU A 146 -19.14 -17.02 10.63
N LYS A 147 -18.53 -16.23 11.50
CA LYS A 147 -17.07 -16.08 11.66
C LYS A 147 -16.29 -17.40 11.65
N ASN A 148 -16.74 -18.40 12.41
CA ASN A 148 -15.98 -19.66 12.56
C ASN A 148 -15.91 -20.48 11.27
N GLU A 149 -17.01 -20.55 10.54
CA GLU A 149 -17.07 -21.27 9.25
C GLU A 149 -16.23 -20.54 8.18
N SER A 150 -16.28 -19.21 8.19
CA SER A 150 -15.51 -18.38 7.27
C SER A 150 -13.99 -18.56 7.48
N LEU A 151 -13.53 -18.70 8.72
CA LEU A 151 -12.12 -18.97 9.02
C LEU A 151 -11.64 -20.30 8.46
N GLN A 152 -12.47 -21.35 8.54
CA GLN A 152 -12.14 -22.66 7.97
C GLN A 152 -12.05 -22.61 6.44
N PHE A 153 -12.95 -21.85 5.81
CA PHE A 153 -12.96 -21.73 4.36
C PHE A 153 -11.68 -21.05 3.80
N ILE A 154 -11.13 -20.07 4.51
CA ILE A 154 -9.86 -19.44 4.10
C ILE A 154 -8.73 -20.46 3.95
N ASP A 155 -8.64 -21.41 4.85
CA ASP A 155 -7.57 -22.42 4.81
C ASP A 155 -7.66 -23.34 3.59
N SER A 156 -8.86 -23.57 3.09
CA SER A 156 -9.09 -24.40 1.90
C SER A 156 -8.71 -23.73 0.58
N ILE A 157 -8.49 -22.43 0.53
CA ILE A 157 -8.11 -21.71 -0.69
C ILE A 157 -6.75 -22.20 -1.18
N SER A 158 -6.68 -22.67 -2.42
CA SER A 158 -5.46 -23.10 -3.11
C SER A 158 -5.19 -22.26 -4.34
N TYR A 159 -3.96 -22.32 -4.86
CA TYR A 159 -3.61 -21.67 -6.11
C TYR A 159 -4.35 -22.28 -7.29
N ILE A 160 -4.80 -21.43 -8.21
CA ILE A 160 -5.38 -21.87 -9.47
C ILE A 160 -4.63 -21.16 -10.60
N PRO A 161 -4.12 -21.93 -11.59
CA PRO A 161 -3.58 -21.31 -12.79
C PRO A 161 -4.76 -20.75 -13.59
N SER A 162 -4.89 -19.43 -13.62
CA SER A 162 -5.95 -18.78 -14.34
C SER A 162 -5.37 -17.97 -15.49
N PHE A 163 -5.90 -18.20 -16.69
CA PHE A 163 -5.57 -17.49 -17.93
C PHE A 163 -6.77 -16.71 -18.49
N ILE A 164 -7.80 -16.47 -17.69
CA ILE A 164 -9.03 -15.81 -18.13
C ILE A 164 -8.96 -14.33 -17.76
N ASP A 165 -9.64 -13.47 -18.52
CA ASP A 165 -9.94 -12.06 -18.22
C ASP A 165 -10.64 -11.92 -16.84
N GLN A 166 -9.86 -12.12 -15.79
CA GLN A 166 -10.39 -12.28 -14.42
C GLN A 166 -11.10 -11.04 -13.93
N TYR A 167 -10.60 -9.85 -14.26
CA TYR A 167 -11.13 -8.61 -13.71
C TYR A 167 -12.61 -8.37 -14.05
N LYS A 168 -13.08 -8.78 -15.24
CA LYS A 168 -14.50 -8.66 -15.61
C LYS A 168 -15.38 -9.59 -14.80
N THR A 169 -14.91 -10.82 -14.62
CA THR A 169 -15.61 -11.84 -13.81
C THR A 169 -15.64 -11.44 -12.34
N ILE A 170 -14.51 -10.95 -11.82
CA ILE A 170 -14.39 -10.43 -10.47
C ILE A 170 -15.38 -9.27 -10.28
N PHE A 171 -15.34 -8.28 -11.18
CA PHE A 171 -16.27 -7.14 -11.11
C PHE A 171 -17.73 -7.59 -11.11
N HIS A 172 -18.12 -8.50 -12.02
CA HIS A 172 -19.49 -8.98 -12.09
C HIS A 172 -19.91 -9.70 -10.80
N THR A 173 -19.02 -10.49 -10.21
CA THR A 173 -19.29 -11.20 -8.96
C THR A 173 -19.39 -10.23 -7.77
N LEU A 174 -18.52 -9.25 -7.71
CA LEU A 174 -18.54 -8.21 -6.66
C LEU A 174 -19.80 -7.34 -6.77
N ASN A 175 -20.15 -6.90 -7.97
CA ASN A 175 -21.32 -6.05 -8.22
C ASN A 175 -22.64 -6.77 -7.89
N ASN A 176 -22.70 -8.08 -8.11
CA ASN A 176 -23.87 -8.90 -7.78
C ASN A 176 -23.89 -9.38 -6.32
N SER A 177 -22.87 -9.03 -5.52
CA SER A 177 -22.83 -9.38 -4.11
C SER A 177 -23.80 -8.52 -3.31
N THR A 178 -24.32 -9.08 -2.23
CA THR A 178 -25.16 -8.32 -1.27
C THR A 178 -24.34 -7.72 -0.13
N ALA A 179 -23.01 -7.70 -0.27
CA ALA A 179 -22.12 -7.17 0.74
C ALA A 179 -22.12 -5.64 0.71
N LYS A 180 -22.15 -5.02 1.88
CA LYS A 180 -21.97 -3.58 2.05
C LYS A 180 -20.50 -3.15 2.14
N SER A 181 -19.65 -4.09 2.49
CA SER A 181 -18.21 -3.89 2.56
C SER A 181 -17.49 -5.04 1.88
N ILE A 182 -16.48 -4.70 1.10
CA ILE A 182 -15.68 -5.66 0.32
C ILE A 182 -14.21 -5.39 0.62
N ILE A 183 -13.47 -6.41 1.01
CA ILE A 183 -12.01 -6.33 1.21
C ILE A 183 -11.35 -7.21 0.15
N ILE A 184 -10.43 -6.66 -0.60
CA ILE A 184 -9.69 -7.39 -1.65
C ILE A 184 -8.22 -7.48 -1.24
N PHE A 185 -7.71 -8.69 -1.08
CA PHE A 185 -6.31 -8.99 -0.82
C PHE A 185 -5.65 -9.51 -2.10
N SER A 186 -4.67 -8.77 -2.63
CA SER A 186 -3.94 -9.13 -3.86
C SER A 186 -2.59 -8.41 -3.91
N ASP A 187 -1.68 -8.88 -4.75
CA ASP A 187 -0.46 -8.15 -5.14
C ASP A 187 -0.74 -7.10 -6.25
N PHE A 188 -1.98 -7.03 -6.73
CA PHE A 188 -2.48 -6.08 -7.74
C PHE A 188 -1.56 -5.93 -8.96
N GLN A 189 -1.13 -7.05 -9.54
CA GLN A 189 -0.33 -7.01 -10.76
C GLN A 189 -1.11 -6.37 -11.91
N LYS A 190 -0.42 -5.54 -12.69
CA LYS A 190 -1.03 -4.82 -13.84
C LYS A 190 -1.58 -5.75 -14.91
N SER A 191 -1.04 -6.97 -15.02
CA SER A 191 -1.56 -8.01 -15.93
C SER A 191 -2.98 -8.42 -15.60
N ASP A 192 -3.27 -8.52 -14.30
CA ASP A 192 -4.53 -9.06 -13.78
C ASP A 192 -5.54 -7.96 -13.46
N PHE A 193 -5.04 -6.76 -13.11
CA PHE A 193 -5.84 -5.59 -12.73
C PHE A 193 -5.46 -4.37 -13.59
N PRO A 194 -6.03 -4.24 -14.79
CA PRO A 194 -5.82 -3.05 -15.61
C PRO A 194 -6.43 -1.80 -14.95
N SER A 195 -5.99 -0.62 -15.38
CA SER A 195 -6.48 0.66 -14.83
C SER A 195 -8.00 0.80 -14.83
N ASP A 196 -8.64 0.24 -15.86
CA ASP A 196 -10.10 0.27 -16.02
C ASP A 196 -10.83 -0.50 -14.91
N PHE A 197 -10.21 -1.52 -14.34
CA PHE A 197 -10.78 -2.27 -13.22
C PHE A 197 -11.06 -1.37 -12.02
N PHE A 198 -10.14 -0.49 -11.66
CA PHE A 198 -10.31 0.40 -10.52
C PHE A 198 -11.44 1.41 -10.75
N GLN A 199 -11.61 1.89 -12.00
CA GLN A 199 -12.75 2.75 -12.34
C GLN A 199 -14.08 1.99 -12.26
N LEU A 200 -14.10 0.72 -12.62
CA LEU A 200 -15.30 -0.12 -12.48
C LEU A 200 -15.68 -0.34 -11.01
N LEU A 201 -14.70 -0.47 -10.11
CA LEU A 201 -14.97 -0.62 -8.68
C LEU A 201 -15.76 0.55 -8.11
N ASP A 202 -15.53 1.77 -8.59
CA ASP A 202 -16.25 2.97 -8.13
C ASP A 202 -17.74 2.91 -8.43
N SER A 203 -18.16 2.07 -9.38
CA SER A 203 -19.58 1.87 -9.72
C SER A 203 -20.32 0.90 -8.80
N ILE A 204 -19.59 0.16 -7.95
CA ILE A 204 -20.18 -0.81 -7.02
C ILE A 204 -20.71 -0.08 -5.79
N ASN A 205 -21.98 -0.34 -5.44
CA ASN A 205 -22.61 0.26 -4.26
C ASN A 205 -22.19 -0.48 -2.97
N ALA A 206 -20.89 -0.47 -2.67
CA ALA A 206 -20.30 -1.04 -1.46
C ALA A 206 -19.03 -0.27 -1.07
N ASN A 207 -18.64 -0.33 0.20
CA ASN A 207 -17.36 0.18 0.64
C ASN A 207 -16.26 -0.82 0.27
N ILE A 208 -15.35 -0.43 -0.64
CA ILE A 208 -14.29 -1.32 -1.12
C ILE A 208 -12.97 -0.93 -0.46
N TYR A 209 -12.30 -1.90 0.12
CA TYR A 209 -10.99 -1.78 0.74
C TYR A 209 -10.00 -2.63 -0.03
N LEU A 210 -9.01 -1.99 -0.64
CA LEU A 210 -7.92 -2.67 -1.33
C LEU A 210 -6.77 -2.86 -0.35
N MET A 211 -6.37 -4.11 -0.14
CA MET A 211 -5.31 -4.52 0.79
C MET A 211 -4.15 -5.11 -0.02
N PRO A 212 -3.19 -4.27 -0.44
CA PRO A 212 -2.06 -4.76 -1.21
C PRO A 212 -1.17 -5.66 -0.34
N ILE A 213 -0.83 -6.82 -0.89
CA ILE A 213 0.19 -7.71 -0.33
C ILE A 213 1.50 -7.37 -1.03
N GLU A 214 2.47 -6.91 -0.27
CA GLU A 214 3.75 -6.49 -0.83
C GLU A 214 4.50 -7.66 -1.45
N SER A 215 4.65 -7.60 -2.77
CA SER A 215 5.54 -8.50 -3.50
C SER A 215 6.94 -7.86 -3.54
N PRO A 216 7.99 -8.57 -3.12
CA PRO A 216 9.34 -8.06 -3.31
C PRO A 216 9.61 -7.89 -4.80
N LYS A 217 10.50 -6.95 -5.14
CA LYS A 217 10.95 -6.78 -6.52
C LYS A 217 11.64 -8.07 -6.97
N ILE A 218 11.04 -8.75 -7.92
CA ILE A 218 11.52 -10.02 -8.42
C ILE A 218 12.20 -9.78 -9.77
N ASN A 219 13.38 -10.39 -9.94
CA ASN A 219 13.95 -10.59 -11.25
C ASN A 219 13.15 -11.69 -11.94
N ASN A 220 12.33 -11.33 -12.91
CA ASN A 220 11.47 -12.28 -13.60
C ASN A 220 11.76 -12.28 -15.09
N ILE A 221 12.14 -13.46 -15.59
CA ILE A 221 12.25 -13.74 -17.01
C ILE A 221 11.07 -14.62 -17.41
N SER A 222 10.34 -14.19 -18.40
CA SER A 222 9.18 -14.92 -18.90
C SER A 222 9.28 -15.20 -20.39
N ILE A 223 8.70 -16.32 -20.82
CA ILE A 223 8.49 -16.58 -22.25
C ILE A 223 7.25 -15.77 -22.67
N ASP A 224 7.47 -14.82 -23.57
CA ASP A 224 6.40 -13.97 -24.12
C ASP A 224 5.61 -14.71 -25.19
N SER A 225 6.32 -15.33 -26.13
CA SER A 225 5.69 -16.06 -27.23
C SER A 225 6.59 -17.15 -27.79
N VAL A 226 5.96 -18.19 -28.33
CA VAL A 226 6.64 -19.27 -28.99
C VAL A 226 5.92 -19.51 -30.35
N PHE A 227 6.66 -19.49 -31.44
CA PHE A 227 6.09 -19.74 -32.76
C PHE A 227 7.04 -20.50 -33.68
N LEU A 228 6.48 -21.24 -34.57
CA LEU A 228 7.21 -21.99 -35.60
C LEU A 228 7.56 -21.02 -36.74
N GLY A 229 8.77 -21.14 -37.29
CA GLY A 229 9.21 -20.33 -38.42
C GLY A 229 8.49 -20.66 -39.72
N SER A 230 7.84 -21.83 -39.81
CA SER A 230 6.97 -22.25 -40.92
C SER A 230 5.65 -22.77 -40.37
N PRO A 231 4.50 -22.40 -40.93
CA PRO A 231 3.20 -22.91 -40.50
C PRO A 231 3.02 -24.40 -40.78
N VAL A 232 3.86 -24.98 -41.64
CA VAL A 232 3.81 -26.41 -42.01
C VAL A 232 5.14 -27.05 -41.65
N VAL A 233 5.10 -28.04 -40.80
CA VAL A 233 6.24 -28.92 -40.49
C VAL A 233 6.19 -30.15 -41.34
N VAL A 234 7.17 -30.31 -42.24
CA VAL A 234 7.27 -31.50 -43.11
C VAL A 234 8.12 -32.55 -42.39
N LYS A 235 7.72 -33.81 -42.47
CA LYS A 235 8.47 -34.93 -41.89
C LYS A 235 9.90 -34.96 -42.45
N ASN A 236 10.89 -35.06 -41.60
CA ASN A 236 12.33 -35.06 -41.90
C ASN A 236 12.89 -33.74 -42.49
N SER A 237 12.19 -32.60 -42.29
CA SER A 237 12.74 -31.28 -42.57
C SER A 237 13.20 -30.58 -41.29
N GLN A 238 14.20 -29.73 -41.43
CA GLN A 238 14.59 -28.80 -40.32
C GLN A 238 13.52 -27.76 -40.18
N GLY A 239 13.00 -27.60 -38.96
CA GLY A 239 12.09 -26.52 -38.56
C GLY A 239 12.81 -25.53 -37.61
N SER A 240 12.45 -24.26 -37.69
CA SER A 240 12.93 -23.27 -36.76
C SER A 240 11.84 -22.95 -35.73
N LEU A 241 12.20 -22.97 -34.45
CA LEU A 241 11.35 -22.58 -33.38
C LEU A 241 11.87 -21.23 -32.86
N TYR A 242 11.02 -20.22 -32.82
CA TYR A 242 11.34 -18.91 -32.27
C TYR A 242 10.72 -18.77 -30.90
N VAL A 243 11.55 -18.45 -29.92
CA VAL A 243 11.12 -18.22 -28.56
C VAL A 243 11.46 -16.78 -28.21
N LYS A 244 10.44 -15.98 -27.94
CA LYS A 244 10.61 -14.61 -27.46
C LYS A 244 10.59 -14.60 -25.95
N ILE A 245 11.69 -14.10 -25.36
CA ILE A 245 11.85 -13.99 -23.92
C ILE A 245 11.77 -12.52 -23.55
N ASN A 246 11.05 -12.23 -22.48
CA ASN A 246 10.96 -10.91 -21.89
C ASN A 246 11.62 -10.91 -20.51
N ASN A 247 12.57 -10.00 -20.31
CA ASN A 247 13.16 -9.74 -19.00
C ASN A 247 12.38 -8.59 -18.33
N ASN A 248 11.55 -8.93 -17.36
CA ASN A 248 10.76 -7.97 -16.58
C ASN A 248 11.51 -7.45 -15.35
N SER A 249 12.79 -7.79 -15.20
CA SER A 249 13.65 -7.27 -14.14
C SER A 249 14.35 -5.97 -14.55
N ASN A 250 14.84 -5.24 -13.56
CA ASN A 250 15.68 -4.06 -13.78
C ASN A 250 17.17 -4.39 -13.96
N ILE A 251 17.52 -5.69 -13.95
CA ILE A 251 18.89 -6.17 -14.03
C ILE A 251 19.03 -7.01 -15.28
N ALA A 252 20.14 -6.84 -16.01
CA ALA A 252 20.46 -7.72 -17.12
C ALA A 252 20.81 -9.11 -16.56
N GLU A 253 20.21 -10.13 -17.11
CA GLU A 253 20.46 -11.52 -16.75
C GLU A 253 21.22 -12.19 -17.89
N ASP A 254 22.39 -12.71 -17.57
CA ASP A 254 23.24 -13.43 -18.50
C ASP A 254 23.06 -14.95 -18.31
N GLY A 255 23.19 -15.73 -19.41
CA GLY A 255 23.22 -17.19 -19.35
C GLY A 255 21.86 -17.85 -19.14
N VAL A 256 20.78 -17.23 -19.59
CA VAL A 256 19.43 -17.84 -19.54
C VAL A 256 19.39 -19.10 -20.37
N LYS A 257 19.16 -20.24 -19.72
CA LYS A 257 19.05 -21.54 -20.40
C LYS A 257 17.61 -21.80 -20.85
N ILE A 258 17.46 -22.10 -22.13
CA ILE A 258 16.19 -22.53 -22.72
C ILE A 258 16.31 -24.01 -23.06
N GLU A 259 15.39 -24.81 -22.59
CA GLU A 259 15.30 -26.24 -22.95
C GLU A 259 14.01 -26.48 -23.70
N VAL A 260 14.12 -27.13 -24.82
CA VAL A 260 12.98 -27.52 -25.67
C VAL A 260 12.80 -29.04 -25.60
N TYR A 261 11.62 -29.47 -25.28
CA TYR A 261 11.27 -30.89 -25.24
C TYR A 261 10.25 -31.22 -26.32
N LEU A 262 10.54 -32.23 -27.14
CA LEU A 262 9.61 -32.79 -28.07
C LEU A 262 9.31 -34.25 -27.65
N ASN A 263 8.06 -34.58 -27.32
CA ASN A 263 7.68 -35.89 -26.80
C ASN A 263 8.58 -36.40 -25.66
N ASN A 264 8.83 -35.55 -24.67
CA ASN A 264 9.71 -35.81 -23.51
C ASN A 264 11.21 -36.03 -23.85
N THR A 265 11.64 -35.74 -25.08
CA THR A 265 13.05 -35.78 -25.46
C THR A 265 13.57 -34.36 -25.65
N SER A 266 14.68 -34.01 -25.02
CA SER A 266 15.33 -32.70 -25.21
C SER A 266 15.85 -32.62 -26.66
N VAL A 267 15.55 -31.52 -27.34
CA VAL A 267 15.92 -31.27 -28.75
C VAL A 267 16.96 -30.16 -28.80
#